data_6c31327f7d44130b988c9ce5ee7c9cd2
#
_entry.id   6c31327f7d44130b988c9ce5ee7c9cd2
#
_cell.length_a   1.000
_cell.length_b   1.000
_cell.length_c   1.000
_cell.angle_alpha   90.00
_cell.angle_beta   90.00
_cell.angle_gamma   90.00
#
_symmetry.space_group_name_H-M   'P 1'
#
loop_
_entity.id
_entity.type
_entity.pdbx_description
1 polymer ?
#
loop_
_entity_poly.entity_id
_entity_poly.type
_entity_poly.pdbx_seq_one_letter_code
_entity_poly.pdbx_strand_id
1 'polypeptide(L)'
;MIRLEDVTLFVRAAALGSFSNAAREADLLPGQVSAAVHRLERDLDRRLFARSTRSLRLTAEGEKYLPYAQELLAVMQAGEESLHNSEDELQGELKVAVPSDIGRNVLLPLITQFCEQHPKISLRLFLSDQRSDVFRDPVDVAIRYGVLDNSSYVALPLAEDNRRVMAASPDYLAKHGRPATLDEVAQHHCLLFTMNGHVYDKWSFPENGMRRQLHVKSRLLCDDADVARRWALEGMGIVYKSWIDLSADVLAGRLEVVLPHCPGEAAPLSLICPHRKQFSPAIRKLHGAFREHLKAITGLLRTHPAFRTGAEK
;
A
#
# COMPACT_ATOMS: atom_id res chain seq x y z
N MET A 1 13.30 -16.60 -32.91
CA MET A 1 12.06 -16.93 -32.14
C MET A 1 12.32 -16.58 -30.69
N ILE A 2 11.47 -15.76 -30.08
CA ILE A 2 11.58 -15.32 -28.67
C ILE A 2 11.45 -16.53 -27.74
N ARG A 3 12.39 -16.69 -26.81
CA ARG A 3 12.38 -17.75 -25.81
C ARG A 3 11.84 -17.18 -24.49
N LEU A 4 11.00 -17.94 -23.83
CA LEU A 4 10.42 -17.52 -22.56
C LEU A 4 11.47 -17.28 -21.48
N GLU A 5 12.50 -18.11 -21.43
CA GLU A 5 13.63 -17.95 -20.50
C GLU A 5 14.35 -16.60 -20.67
N ASP A 6 14.51 -16.14 -21.94
CA ASP A 6 15.15 -14.87 -22.24
C ASP A 6 14.27 -13.69 -21.77
N VAL A 7 12.93 -13.82 -21.92
CA VAL A 7 11.95 -12.84 -21.40
C VAL A 7 12.00 -12.81 -19.87
N THR A 8 12.04 -13.96 -19.22
CA THR A 8 12.14 -14.06 -17.75
C THR A 8 13.40 -13.37 -17.22
N LEU A 9 14.55 -13.65 -17.84
CA LEU A 9 15.81 -13.04 -17.44
C LEU A 9 15.87 -11.54 -17.73
N PHE A 10 15.23 -11.06 -18.80
CA PHE A 10 15.06 -9.64 -19.08
C PHE A 10 14.27 -8.95 -17.97
N VAL A 11 13.10 -9.48 -17.59
CA VAL A 11 12.25 -8.91 -16.54
C VAL A 11 12.98 -8.89 -15.19
N ARG A 12 13.68 -9.97 -14.82
CA ARG A 12 14.49 -10.04 -13.59
C ARG A 12 15.63 -9.03 -13.60
N ALA A 13 16.35 -8.90 -14.71
CA ALA A 13 17.44 -7.94 -14.85
C ALA A 13 16.95 -6.48 -14.76
N ALA A 14 15.76 -6.20 -15.29
CA ALA A 14 15.12 -4.90 -15.18
C ALA A 14 14.73 -4.57 -13.74
N ALA A 15 14.12 -5.53 -13.03
CA ALA A 15 13.70 -5.38 -11.63
C ALA A 15 14.89 -5.15 -10.69
N LEU A 16 15.98 -5.90 -10.87
CA LEU A 16 17.15 -5.87 -9.99
C LEU A 16 18.20 -4.81 -10.40
N GLY A 17 18.01 -4.15 -11.54
CA GLY A 17 18.96 -3.16 -12.07
C GLY A 17 20.38 -3.71 -12.30
N SER A 18 20.55 -5.04 -12.40
CA SER A 18 21.85 -5.70 -12.48
C SER A 18 21.77 -7.11 -13.06
N PHE A 19 22.58 -7.40 -14.07
CA PHE A 19 22.71 -8.77 -14.59
C PHE A 19 23.31 -9.73 -13.58
N SER A 20 24.23 -9.27 -12.73
CA SER A 20 24.85 -10.11 -11.72
C SER A 20 23.88 -10.51 -10.60
N ASN A 21 22.99 -9.61 -10.19
CA ASN A 21 21.95 -9.90 -9.22
C ASN A 21 20.89 -10.84 -9.78
N ALA A 22 20.46 -10.61 -11.04
CA ALA A 22 19.53 -11.49 -11.74
C ALA A 22 20.11 -12.90 -11.94
N ALA A 23 21.41 -13.00 -12.23
CA ALA A 23 22.11 -14.28 -12.36
C ALA A 23 22.15 -15.05 -11.04
N ARG A 24 22.49 -14.36 -9.93
CA ARG A 24 22.53 -14.98 -8.60
C ARG A 24 21.16 -15.51 -8.17
N GLU A 25 20.09 -14.76 -8.43
CA GLU A 25 18.72 -15.19 -8.12
C GLU A 25 18.26 -16.39 -8.96
N ALA A 26 18.77 -16.50 -10.20
CA ALA A 26 18.41 -17.57 -11.13
C ALA A 26 19.38 -18.78 -11.09
N ASP A 27 20.37 -18.81 -10.18
CA ASP A 27 21.46 -19.79 -10.14
C ASP A 27 22.23 -19.94 -11.46
N LEU A 28 22.45 -18.78 -12.14
CA LEU A 28 23.15 -18.68 -13.42
C LEU A 28 24.43 -17.86 -13.29
N LEU A 29 25.27 -17.93 -14.30
CA LEU A 29 26.40 -17.01 -14.44
C LEU A 29 25.97 -15.68 -15.07
N PRO A 30 26.55 -14.53 -14.65
CA PRO A 30 26.20 -13.21 -15.22
C PRO A 30 26.26 -13.14 -16.76
N GLY A 31 27.22 -13.86 -17.37
CA GLY A 31 27.35 -13.97 -18.81
C GLY A 31 26.17 -14.66 -19.50
N GLN A 32 25.52 -15.61 -18.82
CA GLN A 32 24.34 -16.31 -19.35
C GLN A 32 23.13 -15.39 -19.39
N VAL A 33 22.90 -14.58 -18.35
CA VAL A 33 21.83 -13.57 -18.30
C VAL A 33 22.04 -12.51 -19.39
N SER A 34 23.28 -12.00 -19.52
CA SER A 34 23.61 -11.04 -20.58
C SER A 34 23.40 -11.62 -21.97
N ALA A 35 23.79 -12.88 -22.21
CA ALA A 35 23.57 -13.56 -23.49
C ALA A 35 22.09 -13.78 -23.79
N ALA A 36 21.27 -14.13 -22.79
CA ALA A 36 19.83 -14.27 -22.93
C ALA A 36 19.15 -12.94 -23.33
N VAL A 37 19.48 -11.86 -22.63
CA VAL A 37 18.98 -10.52 -22.96
C VAL A 37 19.43 -10.08 -24.36
N HIS A 38 20.67 -10.34 -24.75
CA HIS A 38 21.13 -10.04 -26.11
C HIS A 38 20.44 -10.88 -27.19
N ARG A 39 20.05 -12.13 -26.91
CA ARG A 39 19.22 -12.91 -27.85
C ARG A 39 17.85 -12.27 -28.00
N LEU A 40 17.21 -11.89 -26.90
CA LEU A 40 15.92 -11.21 -26.90
C LEU A 40 15.96 -9.89 -27.68
N GLU A 41 16.97 -9.03 -27.42
CA GLU A 41 17.19 -7.77 -28.14
C GLU A 41 17.36 -7.99 -29.66
N ARG A 42 18.06 -9.04 -30.04
CA ARG A 42 18.25 -9.42 -31.43
C ARG A 42 16.96 -9.92 -32.09
N ASP A 43 16.19 -10.77 -31.38
CA ASP A 43 14.92 -11.28 -31.89
C ASP A 43 13.87 -10.16 -32.04
N LEU A 44 13.94 -9.12 -31.20
CA LEU A 44 13.08 -7.93 -31.26
C LEU A 44 13.61 -6.83 -32.17
N ASP A 45 14.85 -6.96 -32.66
CA ASP A 45 15.59 -5.92 -33.42
C ASP A 45 15.59 -4.57 -32.69
N ARG A 46 15.69 -4.59 -31.36
CA ARG A 46 15.71 -3.38 -30.51
C ARG A 46 16.59 -3.61 -29.28
N ARG A 47 17.24 -2.55 -28.83
CA ARG A 47 17.96 -2.54 -27.56
C ARG A 47 16.99 -2.26 -26.42
N LEU A 48 16.99 -3.12 -25.40
CA LEU A 48 16.16 -3.00 -24.22
C LEU A 48 16.91 -2.38 -23.04
N PHE A 49 18.26 -2.55 -23.00
CA PHE A 49 19.11 -1.91 -22.01
C PHE A 49 20.11 -0.95 -22.62
N ALA A 50 20.32 0.18 -21.95
CA ALA A 50 21.38 1.12 -22.28
C ALA A 50 22.74 0.56 -21.82
N ARG A 51 23.76 0.69 -22.67
CA ARG A 51 25.14 0.32 -22.32
C ARG A 51 25.74 1.38 -21.41
N SER A 52 25.78 1.11 -20.11
CA SER A 52 26.53 1.88 -19.13
C SER A 52 27.37 0.94 -18.26
N THR A 53 28.61 1.28 -18.02
CA THR A 53 29.53 0.51 -17.18
C THR A 53 29.23 0.66 -15.67
N ARG A 54 28.36 1.61 -15.30
CA ARG A 54 28.07 1.94 -13.89
C ARG A 54 26.67 1.56 -13.40
N SER A 55 25.69 1.41 -14.29
CA SER A 55 24.33 1.01 -13.93
C SER A 55 23.60 0.41 -15.13
N LEU A 56 22.82 -0.64 -14.89
CA LEU A 56 21.91 -1.20 -15.88
C LEU A 56 20.63 -0.33 -15.88
N ARG A 57 20.31 0.25 -17.03
CA ARG A 57 19.09 1.06 -17.23
C ARG A 57 18.36 0.60 -18.47
N LEU A 58 17.04 0.62 -18.42
CA LEU A 58 16.23 0.39 -19.62
C LEU A 58 16.40 1.51 -20.62
N THR A 59 16.26 1.19 -21.90
CA THR A 59 16.03 2.15 -22.99
C THR A 59 14.55 2.53 -23.03
N ALA A 60 14.18 3.51 -23.85
CA ALA A 60 12.76 3.84 -24.09
C ALA A 60 11.98 2.63 -24.65
N GLU A 61 12.62 1.81 -25.49
CA GLU A 61 12.09 0.56 -26.02
C GLU A 61 11.95 -0.51 -24.91
N GLY A 62 12.94 -0.60 -24.01
CA GLY A 62 12.91 -1.49 -22.86
C GLY A 62 11.78 -1.14 -21.90
N GLU A 63 11.59 0.15 -21.61
CA GLU A 63 10.48 0.63 -20.79
C GLU A 63 9.10 0.32 -21.41
N LYS A 64 8.98 0.44 -22.74
CA LYS A 64 7.74 0.07 -23.45
C LYS A 64 7.51 -1.43 -23.46
N TYR A 65 8.55 -2.24 -23.61
CA TYR A 65 8.43 -3.70 -23.73
C TYR A 65 8.24 -4.39 -22.39
N LEU A 66 8.79 -3.85 -21.30
CA LEU A 66 8.75 -4.44 -19.97
C LEU A 66 7.32 -4.84 -19.50
N PRO A 67 6.28 -3.99 -19.63
CA PRO A 67 4.93 -4.36 -19.25
C PRO A 67 4.39 -5.58 -20.00
N TYR A 68 4.67 -5.67 -21.32
CA TYR A 68 4.24 -6.81 -22.14
C TYR A 68 4.98 -8.10 -21.78
N ALA A 69 6.28 -8.00 -21.47
CA ALA A 69 7.08 -9.13 -21.02
C ALA A 69 6.56 -9.67 -19.67
N GLN A 70 6.23 -8.79 -18.74
CA GLN A 70 5.64 -9.13 -17.45
C GLN A 70 4.25 -9.77 -17.62
N GLU A 71 3.40 -9.21 -18.50
CA GLU A 71 2.08 -9.77 -18.79
C GLU A 71 2.15 -11.19 -19.39
N LEU A 72 3.10 -11.41 -20.31
CA LEU A 72 3.31 -12.74 -20.91
C LEU A 72 3.65 -13.80 -19.85
N LEU A 73 4.59 -13.47 -18.93
CA LEU A 73 4.95 -14.37 -17.83
C LEU A 73 3.78 -14.62 -16.88
N ALA A 74 3.03 -13.57 -16.54
CA ALA A 74 1.85 -13.69 -15.69
C ALA A 74 0.74 -14.55 -16.30
N VAL A 75 0.51 -14.45 -17.62
CA VAL A 75 -0.48 -15.29 -18.32
C VAL A 75 -0.08 -16.76 -18.33
N MET A 76 1.20 -17.04 -18.51
CA MET A 76 1.69 -18.42 -18.45
C MET A 76 1.55 -19.00 -17.06
N GLN A 77 1.98 -18.26 -16.04
CA GLN A 77 1.82 -18.70 -14.64
C GLN A 77 0.35 -18.93 -14.30
N ALA A 78 -0.56 -18.01 -14.69
CA ALA A 78 -1.99 -18.20 -14.49
C ALA A 78 -2.55 -19.44 -15.23
N GLY A 79 -2.00 -19.75 -16.41
CA GLY A 79 -2.34 -20.97 -17.15
C GLY A 79 -1.90 -22.24 -16.43
N GLU A 80 -0.66 -22.28 -15.93
CA GLU A 80 -0.15 -23.39 -15.12
C GLU A 80 -0.96 -23.56 -13.83
N GLU A 81 -1.23 -22.46 -13.10
CA GLU A 81 -2.06 -22.48 -11.91
C GLU A 81 -3.49 -22.99 -12.20
N SER A 82 -4.06 -22.68 -13.35
CA SER A 82 -5.41 -23.14 -13.73
C SER A 82 -5.50 -24.66 -13.93
N LEU A 83 -4.40 -25.31 -14.30
CA LEU A 83 -4.32 -26.75 -14.48
C LEU A 83 -4.10 -27.50 -13.16
N HIS A 84 -3.53 -26.82 -12.17
CA HIS A 84 -3.14 -27.42 -10.88
C HIS A 84 -4.12 -27.10 -9.74
N ASN A 85 -5.02 -26.15 -9.94
CA ASN A 85 -6.00 -25.77 -8.92
C ASN A 85 -7.29 -26.61 -9.01
N SER A 86 -7.39 -27.63 -8.17
CA SER A 86 -8.63 -27.83 -7.41
C SER A 86 -8.80 -26.54 -6.56
N GLU A 87 -9.97 -25.90 -6.56
CA GLU A 87 -10.27 -24.62 -5.91
C GLU A 87 -9.87 -24.53 -4.41
N ASP A 88 -9.42 -25.63 -3.81
CA ASP A 88 -9.15 -25.79 -2.40
C ASP A 88 -7.67 -25.65 -1.99
N GLU A 89 -6.69 -25.75 -2.90
CA GLU A 89 -5.29 -25.80 -2.50
C GLU A 89 -4.45 -24.69 -3.15
N LEU A 90 -4.41 -23.52 -2.48
CA LEU A 90 -3.57 -22.40 -2.89
C LEU A 90 -2.09 -22.70 -2.61
N GLN A 91 -1.20 -22.40 -3.58
CA GLN A 91 0.24 -22.61 -3.47
C GLN A 91 1.03 -21.53 -4.22
N GLY A 92 2.32 -21.41 -3.90
CA GLY A 92 3.26 -20.50 -4.56
C GLY A 92 3.65 -19.32 -3.70
N GLU A 93 4.46 -18.39 -4.26
CA GLU A 93 4.89 -17.19 -3.59
C GLU A 93 3.88 -16.06 -3.79
N LEU A 94 3.57 -15.31 -2.73
CA LEU A 94 2.70 -14.12 -2.75
C LEU A 94 3.42 -12.95 -2.09
N LYS A 95 3.66 -11.89 -2.86
CA LYS A 95 4.34 -10.66 -2.43
C LYS A 95 3.33 -9.54 -2.25
N VAL A 96 3.16 -9.09 -1.02
CA VAL A 96 2.14 -8.10 -0.64
C VAL A 96 2.80 -6.87 -0.04
N ALA A 97 2.56 -5.68 -0.60
CA ALA A 97 2.99 -4.42 -0.03
C ALA A 97 1.82 -3.71 0.66
N VAL A 98 2.03 -3.22 1.88
CA VAL A 98 1.00 -2.55 2.68
C VAL A 98 1.56 -1.34 3.41
N PRO A 99 0.77 -0.29 3.70
CA PRO A 99 1.20 0.80 4.56
C PRO A 99 1.54 0.28 5.96
N SER A 100 2.49 0.95 6.62
CA SER A 100 3.12 0.47 7.86
C SER A 100 2.12 0.20 8.98
N ASP A 101 1.24 1.14 9.27
CA ASP A 101 0.32 1.09 10.40
C ASP A 101 -0.79 0.06 10.18
N ILE A 102 -1.58 0.20 9.10
CA ILE A 102 -2.65 -0.76 8.80
C ILE A 102 -2.09 -2.18 8.63
N GLY A 103 -0.89 -2.31 8.04
CA GLY A 103 -0.23 -3.59 7.86
C GLY A 103 0.04 -4.29 9.17
N ARG A 104 0.66 -3.59 10.14
CA ARG A 104 1.01 -4.17 11.46
C ARG A 104 -0.19 -4.41 12.36
N ASN A 105 -1.12 -3.45 12.40
CA ASN A 105 -2.12 -3.39 13.45
C ASN A 105 -3.51 -3.91 13.04
N VAL A 106 -3.78 -3.99 11.73
CA VAL A 106 -5.10 -4.40 11.22
C VAL A 106 -5.01 -5.62 10.31
N LEU A 107 -4.09 -5.64 9.35
CA LEU A 107 -4.07 -6.69 8.33
C LEU A 107 -3.20 -7.89 8.71
N LEU A 108 -2.16 -7.71 9.56
CA LEU A 108 -1.26 -8.79 9.94
C LEU A 108 -1.99 -10.01 10.57
N PRO A 109 -2.98 -9.84 11.48
CA PRO A 109 -3.72 -10.99 12.00
C PRO A 109 -4.46 -11.78 10.92
N LEU A 110 -5.06 -11.08 9.94
CA LEU A 110 -5.78 -11.71 8.81
C LEU A 110 -4.81 -12.41 7.86
N ILE A 111 -3.65 -11.81 7.61
CA ILE A 111 -2.60 -12.39 6.78
C ILE A 111 -2.06 -13.66 7.44
N THR A 112 -1.84 -13.63 8.76
CA THR A 112 -1.39 -14.81 9.53
C THR A 112 -2.40 -15.93 9.43
N GLN A 113 -3.68 -15.65 9.67
CA GLN A 113 -4.76 -16.62 9.54
C GLN A 113 -4.85 -17.20 8.12
N PHE A 114 -4.70 -16.35 7.10
CA PHE A 114 -4.68 -16.77 5.70
C PHE A 114 -3.53 -17.75 5.42
N CYS A 115 -2.33 -17.47 5.92
CA CYS A 115 -1.18 -18.37 5.77
C CYS A 115 -1.36 -19.70 6.51
N GLU A 116 -1.98 -19.69 7.69
CA GLU A 116 -2.32 -20.92 8.43
C GLU A 116 -3.32 -21.79 7.67
N GLN A 117 -4.32 -21.18 7.02
CA GLN A 117 -5.32 -21.87 6.20
C GLN A 117 -4.74 -22.37 4.87
N HIS A 118 -3.64 -21.78 4.39
CA HIS A 118 -3.01 -22.08 3.11
C HIS A 118 -1.51 -22.32 3.26
N PRO A 119 -1.08 -23.43 3.89
CA PRO A 119 0.32 -23.67 4.28
C PRO A 119 1.28 -23.84 3.10
N LYS A 120 0.78 -24.01 1.87
CA LYS A 120 1.61 -24.05 0.66
C LYS A 120 1.86 -22.66 0.04
N ILE A 121 1.29 -21.59 0.62
CA ILE A 121 1.60 -20.21 0.25
C ILE A 121 2.85 -19.75 1.00
N SER A 122 3.86 -19.31 0.25
CA SER A 122 5.00 -18.55 0.76
C SER A 122 4.72 -17.07 0.63
N LEU A 123 4.48 -16.38 1.75
CA LEU A 123 4.12 -14.96 1.73
C LEU A 123 5.33 -14.09 2.06
N ARG A 124 5.55 -13.04 1.26
CA ARG A 124 6.47 -11.94 1.56
C ARG A 124 5.69 -10.65 1.77
N LEU A 125 5.79 -10.09 2.98
CA LEU A 125 5.09 -8.88 3.37
C LEU A 125 6.07 -7.70 3.43
N PHE A 126 5.76 -6.63 2.69
CA PHE A 126 6.51 -5.39 2.66
C PHE A 126 5.69 -4.29 3.33
N LEU A 127 6.21 -3.74 4.43
CA LEU A 127 5.59 -2.64 5.17
C LEU A 127 6.29 -1.33 4.81
N SER A 128 5.58 -0.38 4.19
CA SER A 128 6.16 0.91 3.83
C SER A 128 5.11 1.99 3.56
N ASP A 129 5.35 3.20 4.09
CA ASP A 129 4.55 4.39 3.81
C ASP A 129 5.08 5.19 2.59
N GLN A 130 6.13 4.70 1.97
CA GLN A 130 6.63 5.21 0.70
C GLN A 130 5.78 4.64 -0.45
N ARG A 131 5.65 5.38 -1.53
CA ARG A 131 5.14 4.82 -2.79
C ARG A 131 6.15 3.78 -3.28
N SER A 132 5.94 2.52 -2.95
CA SER A 132 6.54 1.46 -3.74
C SER A 132 5.96 1.60 -5.15
N ASP A 133 6.83 1.76 -6.12
CA ASP A 133 6.44 1.66 -7.52
C ASP A 133 6.15 0.18 -7.75
N VAL A 134 4.87 -0.18 -7.80
CA VAL A 134 4.41 -1.56 -8.01
C VAL A 134 4.97 -2.16 -9.32
N PHE A 135 5.50 -1.30 -10.20
CA PHE A 135 6.21 -1.71 -11.41
C PHE A 135 7.72 -1.93 -11.19
N ARG A 136 8.30 -1.26 -10.21
CA ARG A 136 9.75 -1.37 -9.91
C ARG A 136 10.03 -2.37 -8.80
N ASP A 137 9.11 -2.46 -7.84
CA ASP A 137 9.21 -3.45 -6.76
C ASP A 137 8.52 -4.74 -7.19
N PRO A 138 9.13 -5.90 -7.00
CA PRO A 138 8.54 -7.19 -7.40
C PRO A 138 7.44 -7.60 -6.42
N VAL A 139 6.32 -6.86 -6.41
CA VAL A 139 5.12 -7.17 -5.60
C VAL A 139 3.96 -7.60 -6.50
N ASP A 140 3.20 -8.59 -6.05
CA ASP A 140 2.03 -9.07 -6.78
C ASP A 140 0.82 -8.18 -6.54
N VAL A 141 0.70 -7.68 -5.29
CA VAL A 141 -0.35 -6.74 -4.89
C VAL A 141 0.17 -5.69 -3.93
N ALA A 142 -0.43 -4.50 -3.97
CA ALA A 142 -0.19 -3.46 -2.98
C ALA A 142 -1.52 -2.95 -2.43
N ILE A 143 -1.55 -2.61 -1.14
CA ILE A 143 -2.66 -1.91 -0.51
C ILE A 143 -2.30 -0.43 -0.41
N ARG A 144 -3.22 0.45 -0.83
CA ARG A 144 -2.96 1.89 -0.89
C ARG A 144 -4.17 2.71 -0.47
N TYR A 145 -3.87 3.80 0.25
CA TYR A 145 -4.82 4.87 0.53
C TYR A 145 -4.89 5.87 -0.62
N GLY A 146 -6.08 6.43 -0.82
CA GLY A 146 -6.34 7.52 -1.76
C GLY A 146 -6.86 7.06 -3.13
N VAL A 147 -7.13 8.03 -3.98
CA VAL A 147 -7.56 7.81 -5.37
C VAL A 147 -6.32 7.57 -6.22
N LEU A 148 -6.42 6.62 -7.14
CA LEU A 148 -5.33 6.25 -8.03
C LEU A 148 -5.51 6.95 -9.38
N ASP A 149 -4.54 7.77 -9.74
CA ASP A 149 -4.55 8.54 -10.99
C ASP A 149 -4.02 7.75 -12.20
N ASN A 150 -3.59 6.50 -12.01
CA ASN A 150 -2.94 5.72 -13.06
C ASN A 150 -3.83 4.61 -13.59
N SER A 151 -4.19 4.70 -14.88
CA SER A 151 -5.03 3.73 -15.62
C SER A 151 -4.36 2.35 -15.84
N SER A 152 -3.07 2.23 -15.56
CA SER A 152 -2.30 0.98 -15.73
C SER A 152 -2.52 -0.03 -14.61
N TYR A 153 -3.18 0.37 -13.51
CA TYR A 153 -3.50 -0.51 -12.38
C TYR A 153 -4.93 -0.98 -12.42
N VAL A 154 -5.17 -2.17 -11.91
CA VAL A 154 -6.49 -2.59 -11.51
C VAL A 154 -6.61 -2.40 -10.01
N ALA A 155 -7.52 -1.53 -9.61
CA ALA A 155 -7.84 -1.28 -8.23
C ALA A 155 -9.11 -2.04 -7.83
N LEU A 156 -9.02 -2.85 -6.79
CA LEU A 156 -10.16 -3.46 -6.13
C LEU A 156 -10.43 -2.70 -4.83
N PRO A 157 -11.61 -2.10 -4.67
CA PRO A 157 -11.92 -1.35 -3.45
C PRO A 157 -11.99 -2.29 -2.24
N LEU A 158 -11.37 -1.85 -1.15
CA LEU A 158 -11.40 -2.53 0.16
C LEU A 158 -12.28 -1.76 1.15
N ALA A 159 -12.15 -0.42 1.20
CA ALA A 159 -12.89 0.45 2.10
C ALA A 159 -13.08 1.84 1.48
N GLU A 160 -14.17 2.02 0.73
CA GLU A 160 -14.48 3.26 0.00
C GLU A 160 -14.93 4.39 0.93
N ASP A 161 -15.70 4.05 1.98
CA ASP A 161 -16.26 4.99 2.95
C ASP A 161 -15.25 5.45 4.03
N ASN A 162 -14.01 4.98 3.97
CA ASN A 162 -13.00 5.34 4.95
C ASN A 162 -12.60 6.80 4.82
N ARG A 163 -12.35 7.45 5.96
CA ARG A 163 -11.89 8.83 6.05
C ARG A 163 -10.84 9.00 7.13
N ARG A 164 -10.17 10.14 7.11
CA ARG A 164 -9.28 10.53 8.19
C ARG A 164 -10.08 11.13 9.34
N VAL A 165 -9.53 10.95 10.54
CA VAL A 165 -10.05 11.54 11.78
C VAL A 165 -8.88 12.10 12.59
N MET A 166 -9.15 13.14 13.37
CA MET A 166 -8.22 13.63 14.38
C MET A 166 -8.46 12.89 15.68
N ALA A 167 -7.39 12.48 16.35
CA ALA A 167 -7.49 11.84 17.65
C ALA A 167 -6.29 12.19 18.54
N ALA A 168 -6.51 12.14 19.85
CA ALA A 168 -5.48 12.28 20.88
C ALA A 168 -5.82 11.42 22.09
N SER A 169 -4.84 11.14 22.95
CA SER A 169 -5.13 10.42 24.20
C SER A 169 -5.93 11.29 25.17
N PRO A 170 -6.77 10.66 26.06
CA PRO A 170 -7.46 11.37 27.12
C PRO A 170 -6.51 12.21 27.98
N ASP A 171 -5.33 11.69 28.30
CA ASP A 171 -4.32 12.36 29.11
C ASP A 171 -3.80 13.64 28.46
N TYR A 172 -3.54 13.60 27.14
CA TYR A 172 -3.16 14.79 26.39
C TYR A 172 -4.25 15.86 26.45
N LEU A 173 -5.51 15.47 26.19
CA LEU A 173 -6.64 16.39 26.19
C LEU A 173 -6.95 16.96 27.57
N ALA A 174 -6.75 16.18 28.64
CA ALA A 174 -6.90 16.66 30.02
C ALA A 174 -5.84 17.73 30.37
N LYS A 175 -4.60 17.54 29.88
CA LYS A 175 -3.48 18.43 30.17
C LYS A 175 -3.45 19.71 29.33
N HIS A 176 -3.81 19.62 28.04
CA HIS A 176 -3.66 20.69 27.06
C HIS A 176 -4.98 21.32 26.62
N GLY A 177 -6.11 20.82 27.12
CA GLY A 177 -7.44 21.26 26.71
C GLY A 177 -7.95 20.51 25.46
N ARG A 178 -9.25 20.68 25.19
CA ARG A 178 -9.93 20.12 24.02
C ARG A 178 -10.15 21.24 23.01
N PRO A 179 -9.56 21.19 21.80
CA PRO A 179 -9.81 22.23 20.81
C PRO A 179 -11.30 22.21 20.41
N ALA A 180 -11.90 23.38 20.31
CA ALA A 180 -13.28 23.57 19.88
C ALA A 180 -13.38 23.90 18.38
N THR A 181 -12.29 24.34 17.77
CA THR A 181 -12.21 24.75 16.37
C THR A 181 -10.97 24.18 15.67
N LEU A 182 -10.98 24.14 14.32
CA LEU A 182 -9.80 23.76 13.54
C LEU A 182 -8.61 24.71 13.77
N ASP A 183 -8.86 25.99 14.01
CA ASP A 183 -7.78 26.96 14.26
C ASP A 183 -7.10 26.71 15.61
N GLU A 184 -7.85 26.26 16.60
CA GLU A 184 -7.27 25.82 17.88
C GLU A 184 -6.42 24.56 17.73
N VAL A 185 -6.82 23.60 16.85
CA VAL A 185 -6.00 22.42 16.55
C VAL A 185 -4.61 22.81 16.07
N ALA A 186 -4.48 23.88 15.25
CA ALA A 186 -3.20 24.34 14.77
C ALA A 186 -2.26 24.86 15.89
N GLN A 187 -2.82 25.18 17.07
CA GLN A 187 -2.06 25.63 18.25
C GLN A 187 -1.64 24.46 19.15
N HIS A 188 -2.23 23.28 18.95
CA HIS A 188 -1.84 22.06 19.66
C HIS A 188 -0.56 21.44 19.09
N HIS A 189 0.03 20.50 19.85
CA HIS A 189 1.08 19.64 19.33
C HIS A 189 0.47 18.65 18.32
N CYS A 190 0.74 18.88 17.03
CA CYS A 190 0.33 17.96 15.99
C CYS A 190 1.44 16.94 15.71
N LEU A 191 1.06 15.70 15.43
CA LEU A 191 1.99 14.61 15.16
C LEU A 191 2.02 14.35 13.66
N LEU A 192 3.19 14.48 13.05
CA LEU A 192 3.35 14.39 11.61
C LEU A 192 4.12 13.14 11.20
N PHE A 193 3.80 12.68 10.02
CA PHE A 193 4.54 11.61 9.35
C PHE A 193 4.71 11.95 7.88
N THR A 194 5.71 11.33 7.24
CA THR A 194 5.88 11.45 5.79
C THR A 194 5.04 10.40 5.08
N MET A 195 4.39 10.82 4.02
CA MET A 195 3.62 9.97 3.13
C MET A 195 4.07 10.21 1.70
N ASN A 196 4.50 9.17 1.01
CA ASN A 196 5.04 9.28 -0.36
C ASN A 196 6.21 10.27 -0.48
N GLY A 197 7.09 10.32 0.53
CA GLY A 197 8.25 11.21 0.55
C GLY A 197 7.96 12.68 0.91
N HIS A 198 6.70 13.03 1.21
CA HIS A 198 6.30 14.38 1.60
C HIS A 198 5.76 14.40 3.02
N VAL A 199 6.09 15.47 3.76
CA VAL A 199 5.50 15.69 5.08
C VAL A 199 4.01 15.92 4.95
N TYR A 200 3.21 15.19 5.70
CA TYR A 200 1.75 15.33 5.71
C TYR A 200 1.31 16.40 6.73
N ASP A 201 1.65 17.66 6.44
CA ASP A 201 1.41 18.84 7.27
C ASP A 201 0.20 19.69 6.85
N LYS A 202 -0.45 19.35 5.72
CA LYS A 202 -1.65 20.01 5.19
C LYS A 202 -2.85 19.11 5.40
N TRP A 203 -3.52 19.28 6.53
CA TRP A 203 -4.71 18.50 6.85
C TRP A 203 -5.93 19.09 6.16
N SER A 204 -6.67 18.29 5.41
CA SER A 204 -7.80 18.75 4.59
C SER A 204 -9.13 18.33 5.20
N PHE A 205 -10.07 19.27 5.21
CA PHE A 205 -11.41 19.08 5.73
C PHE A 205 -12.44 19.58 4.69
N PRO A 206 -13.49 18.82 4.35
CA PRO A 206 -14.60 19.32 3.55
C PRO A 206 -15.42 20.29 4.41
N GLU A 207 -15.61 21.51 3.94
CA GLU A 207 -16.39 22.56 4.59
C GLU A 207 -17.20 23.34 3.54
N ASN A 208 -18.53 23.32 3.63
CA ASN A 208 -19.46 24.04 2.72
C ASN A 208 -19.19 23.78 1.22
N GLY A 209 -18.89 22.56 0.84
CA GLY A 209 -18.57 22.19 -0.55
C GLY A 209 -17.18 22.60 -1.04
N MET A 210 -16.41 23.28 -0.21
CA MET A 210 -15.01 23.63 -0.45
C MET A 210 -14.07 22.76 0.38
N ARG A 211 -12.76 22.82 0.07
CA ARG A 211 -11.72 22.15 0.83
C ARG A 211 -11.01 23.18 1.69
N ARG A 212 -11.23 23.11 3.01
CA ARG A 212 -10.43 23.87 3.97
C ARG A 212 -9.16 23.11 4.26
N GLN A 213 -8.00 23.77 4.13
CA GLN A 213 -6.70 23.24 4.52
C GLN A 213 -6.23 23.88 5.82
N LEU A 214 -5.89 23.03 6.78
CA LEU A 214 -5.25 23.42 8.02
C LEU A 214 -3.75 23.10 7.88
N HIS A 215 -2.93 24.14 7.97
CA HIS A 215 -1.47 24.00 8.03
C HIS A 215 -1.05 23.79 9.47
N VAL A 216 -0.49 22.63 9.78
CA VAL A 216 -0.05 22.29 11.13
C VAL A 216 1.47 22.19 11.20
N LYS A 217 2.00 22.50 12.37
CA LYS A 217 3.43 22.41 12.65
C LYS A 217 3.69 21.34 13.70
N SER A 218 4.82 20.69 13.61
CA SER A 218 5.24 19.68 14.58
C SER A 218 6.73 19.75 14.84
N ARG A 219 7.11 19.42 16.06
CA ARG A 219 8.48 19.09 16.42
C ARG A 219 8.78 17.59 16.31
N LEU A 220 7.74 16.76 16.11
CA LEU A 220 7.83 15.32 15.98
C LEU A 220 7.42 14.94 14.57
N LEU A 221 8.34 14.40 13.82
CA LEU A 221 8.16 13.93 12.44
C LEU A 221 8.81 12.55 12.32
N CYS A 222 8.11 11.62 11.69
CA CYS A 222 8.63 10.29 11.36
C CYS A 222 8.28 9.92 9.92
N ASP A 223 8.88 8.88 9.42
CA ASP A 223 8.60 8.28 8.11
C ASP A 223 7.76 7.00 8.20
N ASP A 224 7.31 6.65 9.39
CA ASP A 224 6.46 5.51 9.70
C ASP A 224 5.17 5.98 10.39
N ALA A 225 4.02 5.76 9.75
CA ALA A 225 2.74 6.25 10.24
C ALA A 225 2.27 5.57 11.54
N ASP A 226 2.75 4.35 11.85
CA ASP A 226 2.49 3.68 13.14
C ASP A 226 3.18 4.40 14.31
N VAL A 227 4.36 4.94 14.09
CA VAL A 227 5.07 5.75 15.11
C VAL A 227 4.25 6.98 15.48
N ALA A 228 3.67 7.69 14.52
CA ALA A 228 2.80 8.84 14.81
C ALA A 228 1.57 8.44 15.65
N ARG A 229 0.97 7.29 15.37
CA ARG A 229 -0.14 6.73 16.19
C ARG A 229 0.32 6.41 17.60
N ARG A 230 1.48 5.78 17.76
CA ARG A 230 2.03 5.46 19.10
C ARG A 230 2.34 6.71 19.90
N TRP A 231 2.89 7.76 19.30
CA TRP A 231 3.06 9.05 19.97
C TRP A 231 1.74 9.64 20.46
N ALA A 232 0.65 9.47 19.68
CA ALA A 232 -0.67 9.94 20.15
C ALA A 232 -1.15 9.16 21.38
N LEU A 233 -0.93 7.86 21.42
CA LEU A 233 -1.23 7.01 22.57
C LEU A 233 -0.43 7.41 23.82
N GLU A 234 0.83 7.79 23.65
CA GLU A 234 1.73 8.29 24.71
C GLU A 234 1.44 9.75 25.11
N GLY A 235 0.37 10.37 24.61
CA GLY A 235 -0.02 11.72 25.02
C GLY A 235 0.87 12.83 24.45
N MET A 236 1.54 12.60 23.33
CA MET A 236 2.46 13.57 22.74
C MET A 236 1.77 14.61 21.84
N GLY A 237 0.49 14.42 21.48
CA GLY A 237 -0.22 15.36 20.63
C GLY A 237 -1.45 14.78 19.91
N ILE A 238 -1.95 15.57 18.95
CA ILE A 238 -3.06 15.22 18.08
C ILE A 238 -2.52 14.59 16.80
N VAL A 239 -3.05 13.45 16.41
CA VAL A 239 -2.75 12.76 15.14
C VAL A 239 -3.94 12.87 14.19
N TYR A 240 -3.67 12.98 12.87
CA TYR A 240 -4.68 12.98 11.81
C TYR A 240 -4.43 11.81 10.86
N LYS A 241 -5.22 10.75 11.03
CA LYS A 241 -5.01 9.50 10.32
C LYS A 241 -6.32 8.87 9.87
N SER A 242 -6.19 7.80 9.08
CA SER A 242 -7.32 6.95 8.71
C SER A 242 -8.06 6.43 9.93
N TRP A 243 -9.40 6.44 9.87
CA TRP A 243 -10.23 5.80 10.90
C TRP A 243 -9.86 4.33 11.10
N ILE A 244 -9.58 3.61 10.01
CA ILE A 244 -9.17 2.20 10.09
C ILE A 244 -7.97 2.03 11.02
N ASP A 245 -6.97 2.94 10.94
CA ASP A 245 -5.76 2.87 11.76
C ASP A 245 -6.00 3.18 13.23
N LEU A 246 -6.99 4.05 13.54
CA LEU A 246 -7.24 4.56 14.89
C LEU A 246 -8.42 3.90 15.60
N SER A 247 -9.30 3.23 14.86
CA SER A 247 -10.59 2.72 15.36
C SER A 247 -10.45 1.83 16.60
N ALA A 248 -9.50 0.91 16.60
CA ALA A 248 -9.28 0.01 17.73
C ALA A 248 -8.88 0.75 19.01
N ASP A 249 -8.07 1.80 18.91
CA ASP A 249 -7.67 2.62 20.05
C ASP A 249 -8.80 3.51 20.54
N VAL A 250 -9.61 4.04 19.63
CA VAL A 250 -10.77 4.86 19.96
C VAL A 250 -11.84 4.00 20.67
N LEU A 251 -12.12 2.81 20.14
CA LEU A 251 -13.08 1.87 20.75
C LEU A 251 -12.62 1.39 22.13
N ALA A 252 -11.34 1.26 22.34
CA ALA A 252 -10.74 0.88 23.62
C ALA A 252 -10.59 2.07 24.60
N GLY A 253 -10.98 3.30 24.20
CA GLY A 253 -10.84 4.51 25.02
C GLY A 253 -9.40 4.99 25.21
N ARG A 254 -8.43 4.44 24.48
CA ARG A 254 -7.02 4.89 24.50
C ARG A 254 -6.81 6.19 23.73
N LEU A 255 -7.62 6.41 22.70
CA LEU A 255 -7.70 7.67 21.96
C LEU A 255 -9.15 8.18 21.98
N GLU A 256 -9.30 9.49 21.91
CA GLU A 256 -10.57 10.15 21.72
C GLU A 256 -10.56 10.93 20.41
N VAL A 257 -11.69 10.92 19.69
CA VAL A 257 -11.84 11.71 18.47
C VAL A 257 -11.93 13.20 18.82
N VAL A 258 -11.10 13.99 18.17
CA VAL A 258 -11.06 15.45 18.29
C VAL A 258 -11.93 16.05 17.18
N LEU A 259 -12.80 17.01 17.51
CA LEU A 259 -13.73 17.67 16.59
C LEU A 259 -14.51 16.67 15.70
N PRO A 260 -15.31 15.78 16.28
CA PRO A 260 -16.00 14.73 15.51
C PRO A 260 -17.01 15.29 14.49
N HIS A 261 -17.46 16.55 14.65
CA HIS A 261 -18.29 17.28 13.71
C HIS A 261 -17.55 17.85 12.49
N CYS A 262 -16.22 17.81 12.52
CA CYS A 262 -15.37 18.20 11.40
C CYS A 262 -14.84 16.93 10.70
N PRO A 263 -15.58 16.37 9.74
CA PRO A 263 -15.14 15.16 9.05
C PRO A 263 -13.85 15.44 8.29
N GLY A 264 -12.86 14.56 8.46
CA GLY A 264 -11.62 14.64 7.69
C GLY A 264 -11.83 14.24 6.22
N GLU A 265 -10.78 14.40 5.43
CA GLU A 265 -10.81 14.02 4.02
C GLU A 265 -11.06 12.51 3.83
N ALA A 266 -11.67 12.17 2.69
CA ALA A 266 -11.82 10.77 2.28
C ALA A 266 -10.43 10.11 2.14
N ALA A 267 -10.33 8.90 2.65
CA ALA A 267 -9.13 8.08 2.57
C ALA A 267 -9.51 6.65 2.12
N PRO A 268 -10.09 6.51 0.91
CA PRO A 268 -10.48 5.19 0.44
C PRO A 268 -9.25 4.28 0.40
N LEU A 269 -9.47 3.00 0.67
CA LEU A 269 -8.44 1.98 0.64
C LEU A 269 -8.73 1.01 -0.49
N SER A 270 -7.70 0.69 -1.28
CA SER A 270 -7.82 -0.24 -2.39
C SER A 270 -6.66 -1.23 -2.40
N LEU A 271 -6.94 -2.44 -2.87
CA LEU A 271 -5.95 -3.42 -3.28
C LEU A 271 -5.63 -3.16 -4.76
N ILE A 272 -4.36 -3.00 -5.07
CA ILE A 272 -3.86 -2.64 -6.40
C ILE A 272 -3.07 -3.80 -6.95
N CYS A 273 -3.39 -4.20 -8.18
CA CYS A 273 -2.59 -5.14 -8.97
C CYS A 273 -2.06 -4.47 -10.22
N PRO A 274 -0.84 -4.78 -10.67
CA PRO A 274 -0.27 -4.24 -11.89
C PRO A 274 -1.08 -4.53 -13.15
N HIS A 275 -1.78 -5.67 -13.21
CA HIS A 275 -2.58 -6.09 -14.37
C HIS A 275 -3.82 -6.89 -13.97
N ARG A 276 -4.90 -6.79 -14.79
CA ARG A 276 -6.16 -7.52 -14.57
C ARG A 276 -6.01 -9.05 -14.51
N LYS A 277 -5.00 -9.60 -15.20
CA LYS A 277 -4.76 -11.05 -15.27
C LYS A 277 -4.02 -11.63 -14.06
N GLN A 278 -3.52 -10.78 -13.18
CA GLN A 278 -2.79 -11.20 -11.97
C GLN A 278 -3.67 -11.49 -10.75
N PHE A 279 -5.00 -11.53 -10.93
CA PHE A 279 -5.90 -11.95 -9.84
C PHE A 279 -5.88 -13.46 -9.66
N SER A 280 -4.78 -13.98 -9.09
CA SER A 280 -4.73 -15.37 -8.67
C SER A 280 -5.84 -15.69 -7.67
N PRO A 281 -6.24 -16.96 -7.52
CA PRO A 281 -7.20 -17.37 -6.49
C PRO A 281 -6.78 -16.93 -5.08
N ALA A 282 -5.48 -16.93 -4.78
CA ALA A 282 -4.91 -16.45 -3.53
C ALA A 282 -5.23 -14.94 -3.29
N ILE A 283 -5.01 -14.10 -4.31
CA ILE A 283 -5.30 -12.66 -4.24
C ILE A 283 -6.80 -12.42 -4.06
N ARG A 284 -7.67 -13.17 -4.76
CA ARG A 284 -9.12 -13.03 -4.62
C ARG A 284 -9.60 -13.39 -3.22
N LYS A 285 -9.11 -14.50 -2.63
CA LYS A 285 -9.46 -14.89 -1.26
C LYS A 285 -8.96 -13.86 -0.25
N LEU A 286 -7.71 -13.39 -0.39
CA LEU A 286 -7.13 -12.36 0.49
C LEU A 286 -7.91 -11.04 0.39
N HIS A 287 -8.27 -10.60 -0.83
CA HIS A 287 -9.12 -9.41 -1.03
C HIS A 287 -10.48 -9.57 -0.35
N GLY A 288 -11.13 -10.73 -0.48
CA GLY A 288 -12.42 -11.00 0.18
C GLY A 288 -12.33 -10.88 1.69
N ALA A 289 -11.32 -11.52 2.31
CA ALA A 289 -11.09 -11.46 3.75
C ALA A 289 -10.81 -10.02 4.24
N PHE A 290 -9.97 -9.28 3.53
CA PHE A 290 -9.68 -7.89 3.87
C PHE A 290 -10.91 -7.00 3.75
N ARG A 291 -11.66 -7.12 2.64
CA ARG A 291 -12.85 -6.31 2.39
C ARG A 291 -13.92 -6.51 3.45
N GLU A 292 -14.19 -7.74 3.85
CA GLU A 292 -15.17 -8.06 4.89
C GLU A 292 -14.77 -7.44 6.23
N HIS A 293 -13.53 -7.64 6.66
CA HIS A 293 -13.03 -7.09 7.92
C HIS A 293 -13.04 -5.55 7.93
N LEU A 294 -12.54 -4.93 6.87
CA LEU A 294 -12.45 -3.47 6.77
C LEU A 294 -13.82 -2.81 6.65
N LYS A 295 -14.80 -3.48 6.02
CA LYS A 295 -16.20 -3.02 5.97
C LYS A 295 -16.82 -2.98 7.38
N ALA A 296 -16.53 -3.95 8.23
CA ALA A 296 -16.98 -3.93 9.61
C ALA A 296 -16.40 -2.72 10.37
N ILE A 297 -15.09 -2.46 10.22
CA ILE A 297 -14.41 -1.31 10.85
C ILE A 297 -14.98 0.03 10.35
N THR A 298 -15.14 0.20 9.05
CA THR A 298 -15.66 1.48 8.48
C THR A 298 -17.15 1.68 8.81
N GLY A 299 -17.91 0.60 8.99
CA GLY A 299 -19.29 0.67 9.46
C GLY A 299 -19.43 1.35 10.82
N LEU A 300 -18.42 1.24 11.68
CA LEU A 300 -18.40 1.89 13.00
C LEU A 300 -18.31 3.42 12.91
N LEU A 301 -17.78 4.00 11.85
CA LEU A 301 -17.81 5.46 11.62
C LEU A 301 -19.24 6.02 11.67
N ARG A 302 -20.22 5.27 11.14
CA ARG A 302 -21.62 5.69 11.09
C ARG A 302 -22.36 5.47 12.41
N THR A 303 -21.87 4.57 13.24
CA THR A 303 -22.56 4.12 14.48
C THR A 303 -21.89 4.61 15.75
N HIS A 304 -20.61 5.00 15.72
CA HIS A 304 -19.88 5.42 16.91
C HIS A 304 -20.46 6.72 17.48
N PRO A 305 -20.71 6.80 18.81
CA PRO A 305 -21.34 7.95 19.47
C PRO A 305 -20.66 9.28 19.17
N ALA A 306 -19.32 9.31 19.05
CA ALA A 306 -18.57 10.52 18.75
C ALA A 306 -18.99 11.19 17.42
N PHE A 307 -19.53 10.45 16.45
CA PHE A 307 -19.95 10.98 15.16
C PHE A 307 -21.46 11.20 15.00
N ARG A 308 -22.26 10.79 16.01
CA ARG A 308 -23.73 10.94 15.98
C ARG A 308 -24.23 12.33 16.36
N THR A 309 -23.40 13.20 16.91
CA THR A 309 -23.80 14.49 17.50
C THR A 309 -23.99 15.61 16.47
N GLY A 310 -24.31 15.33 15.19
CA GLY A 310 -24.50 16.33 14.14
C GLY A 310 -25.79 16.28 13.33
N ALA A 311 -26.70 15.33 13.60
CA ALA A 311 -27.89 15.11 12.76
C ALA A 311 -29.24 15.53 13.39
N GLU A 312 -29.25 16.05 14.64
CA GLU A 312 -30.45 16.58 15.29
C GLU A 312 -30.17 17.95 15.90
N LYS A 313 -30.20 19.00 15.07
CA LYS A 313 -30.62 20.34 15.46
C LYS A 313 -31.03 21.12 14.20
#